data_d015488dcc47920beed520b14be049b4
#
_entry.id   d015488dcc47920beed520b14be049b4
#
_cell.length_a   1.000
_cell.length_b   1.000
_cell.length_c   1.000
_cell.angle_alpha   90.00
_cell.angle_beta   90.00
_cell.angle_gamma   90.00
#
_symmetry.space_group_name_H-M   'P 1'
#
loop_
_entity.id
_entity.type
_entity.pdbx_description
1 polymer ?
#
loop_
_entity_poly.entity_id
_entity_poly.type
_entity_poly.pdbx_seq_one_letter_code
_entity_poly.pdbx_strand_id
1 'polypeptide(L)' 'MSGGHFQYKQWEIGNIADEVEQLILDNEYHYSPETIEEFKKGLILLRQAYVYAQRIDWLVSADDGEDSFHNRLKFELEKL' A
#
# COMPACT_ATOMS: atom_id res chain seq x y z
N MET A 1 5.11 -10.18 -19.82
CA MET A 1 4.52 -8.90 -19.50
C MET A 1 4.63 -8.63 -18.02
N SER A 2 5.20 -7.51 -17.70
CA SER A 2 5.44 -7.19 -16.31
C SER A 2 4.15 -6.78 -15.61
N GLY A 3 4.09 -7.10 -14.31
CA GLY A 3 3.03 -6.63 -13.44
C GLY A 3 1.65 -7.10 -13.77
N GLY A 4 1.54 -8.21 -14.50
CA GLY A 4 0.25 -8.64 -14.99
C GLY A 4 -0.51 -9.64 -14.15
N HIS A 5 0.10 -10.19 -13.11
CA HIS A 5 -0.53 -11.29 -12.37
C HIS A 5 -1.84 -10.84 -11.70
N PHE A 6 -1.82 -9.70 -11.04
CA PHE A 6 -3.02 -9.17 -10.38
C PHE A 6 -3.79 -8.20 -11.27
N GLN A 7 -3.41 -8.06 -12.55
CA GLN A 7 -4.07 -7.16 -13.48
C GLN A 7 -4.11 -5.73 -12.97
N TYR A 8 -3.05 -5.34 -12.27
CA TYR A 8 -2.89 -4.00 -11.70
C TYR A 8 -3.94 -3.63 -10.64
N LYS A 9 -4.65 -4.62 -10.10
CA LYS A 9 -5.66 -4.37 -9.07
C LYS A 9 -5.06 -3.80 -7.79
N GLN A 10 -3.78 -4.05 -7.55
CA GLN A 10 -3.11 -3.49 -6.38
C GLN A 10 -3.10 -1.95 -6.40
N TRP A 11 -3.25 -1.33 -7.54
CA TRP A 11 -3.33 0.12 -7.63
C TRP A 11 -4.57 0.66 -6.92
N GLU A 12 -5.64 -0.14 -6.84
CA GLU A 12 -6.83 0.25 -6.11
C GLU A 12 -6.55 0.39 -4.61
N ILE A 13 -5.66 -0.45 -4.09
CA ILE A 13 -5.23 -0.32 -2.69
C ILE A 13 -4.53 1.01 -2.48
N GLY A 14 -3.66 1.40 -3.40
CA GLY A 14 -2.97 2.68 -3.36
C GLY A 14 -3.94 3.85 -3.43
N ASN A 15 -4.93 3.75 -4.31
CA ASN A 15 -5.94 4.81 -4.44
C ASN A 15 -6.77 4.95 -3.16
N ILE A 16 -7.14 3.83 -2.55
CA ILE A 16 -7.87 3.87 -1.28
C ILE A 16 -7.01 4.51 -0.20
N ALA A 17 -5.73 4.16 -0.15
CA ALA A 17 -4.81 4.75 0.81
C ALA A 17 -4.73 6.28 0.63
N ASP A 18 -4.65 6.74 -0.62
CA ASP A 18 -4.61 8.17 -0.90
C ASP A 18 -5.89 8.86 -0.45
N GLU A 19 -7.04 8.21 -0.66
CA GLU A 19 -8.31 8.77 -0.20
C GLU A 19 -8.38 8.84 1.31
N VAL A 20 -7.90 7.81 2.00
CA VAL A 20 -7.88 7.82 3.47
C VAL A 20 -6.98 8.96 3.97
N GLU A 21 -5.84 9.15 3.34
CA GLU A 21 -4.94 10.25 3.70
C GLU A 21 -5.65 11.59 3.56
N GLN A 22 -6.40 11.77 2.47
CA GLN A 22 -7.13 13.00 2.25
C GLN A 22 -8.22 13.21 3.27
N LEU A 23 -8.92 12.13 3.66
CA LEU A 23 -9.93 12.20 4.71
C LEU A 23 -9.33 12.65 6.04
N ILE A 24 -8.13 12.18 6.35
CA ILE A 24 -7.42 12.58 7.57
C ILE A 24 -7.08 14.07 7.53
N LEU A 25 -6.55 14.54 6.41
CA LEU A 25 -6.11 15.91 6.26
C LEU A 25 -7.27 16.91 6.29
N ASP A 26 -8.34 16.59 5.57
CA ASP A 26 -9.49 17.48 5.46
C ASP A 26 -10.44 17.36 6.64
N ASN A 27 -10.68 16.14 7.08
CA ASN A 27 -11.62 15.82 8.16
C ASN A 27 -12.93 16.60 8.03
N GLU A 28 -13.51 16.61 6.83
CA GLU A 28 -14.74 17.36 6.56
C GLU A 28 -15.91 16.90 7.41
N TYR A 29 -15.92 15.63 7.82
CA TYR A 29 -16.99 15.06 8.62
C TYR A 29 -16.82 15.35 10.11
N HIS A 30 -15.74 16.04 10.47
CA HIS A 30 -15.46 16.42 11.88
C HIS A 30 -15.43 15.23 12.81
N TYR A 31 -14.78 14.15 12.37
CA TYR A 31 -14.59 12.98 13.23
C TYR A 31 -13.71 13.35 14.41
N SER A 32 -13.92 12.63 15.52
CA SER A 32 -13.13 12.85 16.72
C SER A 32 -11.67 12.49 16.52
N PRO A 33 -10.76 13.04 17.36
CA PRO A 33 -9.35 12.65 17.27
C PRO A 33 -9.12 11.16 17.39
N GLU A 34 -9.92 10.46 18.20
CA GLU A 34 -9.79 9.02 18.36
C GLU A 34 -10.11 8.28 17.05
N THR A 35 -11.13 8.73 16.33
CA THR A 35 -11.50 8.15 15.04
C THR A 35 -10.41 8.41 14.01
N ILE A 36 -9.87 9.62 13.98
CA ILE A 36 -8.80 9.97 13.06
C ILE A 36 -7.54 9.13 13.34
N GLU A 37 -7.25 8.83 14.61
CA GLU A 37 -6.12 7.96 14.93
C GLU A 37 -6.29 6.57 14.34
N GLU A 38 -7.52 6.04 14.33
CA GLU A 38 -7.79 4.76 13.69
C GLU A 38 -7.60 4.85 12.17
N PHE A 39 -7.99 5.96 11.56
CA PHE A 39 -7.74 6.18 10.14
C PHE A 39 -6.25 6.16 9.84
N LYS A 40 -5.44 6.78 10.71
CA LYS A 40 -3.99 6.78 10.53
C LYS A 40 -3.40 5.39 10.60
N LYS A 41 -3.88 4.56 11.51
CA LYS A 41 -3.45 3.17 11.60
C LYS A 41 -3.83 2.41 10.33
N GLY A 42 -5.05 2.62 9.86
CA GLY A 42 -5.52 1.99 8.63
C GLY A 42 -4.70 2.43 7.43
N LEU A 43 -4.33 3.69 7.37
CA LEU A 43 -3.51 4.22 6.28
C LEU A 43 -2.15 3.50 6.23
N ILE A 44 -1.52 3.31 7.38
CA ILE A 44 -0.24 2.60 7.44
C ILE A 44 -0.40 1.18 6.92
N LEU A 45 -1.45 0.49 7.36
CA LEU A 45 -1.71 -0.88 6.92
C LEU A 45 -1.98 -0.95 5.42
N LEU A 46 -2.73 0.02 4.88
CA LEU A 46 -3.00 0.06 3.45
C LEU A 46 -1.73 0.31 2.64
N ARG A 47 -0.87 1.19 3.11
CA ARG A 47 0.41 1.44 2.44
C ARG A 47 1.28 0.19 2.45
N GLN A 48 1.33 -0.52 3.57
CA GLN A 48 2.08 -1.77 3.66
C GLN A 48 1.48 -2.83 2.73
N ALA A 49 0.15 -2.94 2.71
CA ALA A 49 -0.52 -3.90 1.83
C ALA A 49 -0.21 -3.62 0.37
N TYR A 50 -0.19 -2.36 -0.02
CA TYR A 50 0.14 -1.99 -1.39
C TYR A 50 1.55 -2.44 -1.75
N VAL A 51 2.52 -2.20 -0.86
CA VAL A 51 3.90 -2.62 -1.10
C VAL A 51 3.98 -4.13 -1.28
N TYR A 52 3.33 -4.88 -0.39
CA TYR A 52 3.32 -6.34 -0.48
C TYR A 52 2.70 -6.80 -1.80
N ALA A 53 1.54 -6.27 -2.14
CA ALA A 53 0.85 -6.68 -3.37
C ALA A 53 1.70 -6.39 -4.61
N GLN A 54 2.35 -5.25 -4.64
CA GLN A 54 3.19 -4.86 -5.77
C GLN A 54 4.40 -5.79 -5.90
N ARG A 55 5.08 -6.07 -4.77
CA ARG A 55 6.26 -6.92 -4.81
C ARG A 55 5.90 -8.36 -5.15
N ILE A 56 4.78 -8.86 -4.61
CA ILE A 56 4.31 -10.21 -4.91
C ILE A 56 3.96 -10.33 -6.39
N ASP A 57 3.26 -9.33 -6.93
CA ASP A 57 2.88 -9.32 -8.33
C ASP A 57 4.12 -9.46 -9.23
N TRP A 58 5.15 -8.70 -8.95
CA TRP A 58 6.37 -8.75 -9.77
C TRP A 58 7.09 -10.09 -9.63
N LEU A 59 7.10 -10.67 -8.44
CA LEU A 59 7.74 -11.97 -8.23
C LEU A 59 7.02 -13.06 -9.01
N VAL A 60 5.69 -13.14 -8.88
CA VAL A 60 4.92 -14.22 -9.52
C VAL A 60 4.79 -13.99 -11.02
N SER A 61 5.03 -12.78 -11.50
CA SER A 61 5.07 -12.49 -12.94
C SER A 61 6.46 -12.73 -13.54
N ALA A 62 7.38 -13.24 -12.73
CA ALA A 62 8.76 -13.54 -13.14
C ALA A 62 9.59 -12.30 -13.51
N ASP A 63 9.17 -11.13 -13.04
CA ASP A 63 9.93 -9.89 -13.22
C ASP A 63 10.96 -9.69 -12.13
N ASP A 64 10.93 -10.51 -11.09
CA ASP A 64 11.79 -10.38 -9.93
C ASP A 64 12.23 -11.76 -9.48
N GLY A 65 13.37 -11.87 -8.80
CA GLY A 65 13.81 -13.10 -8.18
C GLY A 65 13.54 -13.05 -6.68
N GLU A 66 13.65 -14.19 -6.01
CA GLU A 66 13.35 -14.24 -4.58
C GLU A 66 14.27 -13.35 -3.76
N ASP A 67 15.57 -13.32 -4.07
CA ASP A 67 16.50 -12.48 -3.34
C ASP A 67 16.16 -10.99 -3.51
N SER A 68 15.89 -10.58 -4.74
CA SER A 68 15.50 -9.20 -5.01
C SER A 68 14.18 -8.86 -4.37
N PHE A 69 13.24 -9.81 -4.38
CA PHE A 69 11.94 -9.62 -3.75
C PHE A 69 12.12 -9.28 -2.26
N HIS A 70 12.89 -10.07 -1.53
CA HIS A 70 13.09 -9.82 -0.11
C HIS A 70 13.79 -8.49 0.16
N ASN A 71 14.82 -8.20 -0.63
CA ASN A 71 15.58 -6.96 -0.44
C ASN A 71 14.72 -5.73 -0.73
N ARG A 72 13.98 -5.75 -1.81
CA ARG A 72 13.15 -4.62 -2.20
C ARG A 72 11.95 -4.45 -1.29
N LEU A 73 11.35 -5.54 -0.86
CA LEU A 73 10.25 -5.50 0.07
C LEU A 73 10.66 -4.81 1.37
N LYS A 74 11.79 -5.26 1.93
CA LYS A 74 12.30 -4.68 3.16
C LYS A 74 12.60 -3.19 2.99
N PHE A 75 13.25 -2.83 1.90
CA PHE A 75 13.60 -1.44 1.61
C PHE A 75 12.36 -0.55 1.53
N GLU A 76 11.35 -0.99 0.81
CA GLU A 76 10.15 -0.20 0.63
C GLU A 76 9.32 -0.10 1.92
N LEU A 77 9.26 -1.17 2.69
CA LEU A 77 8.55 -1.13 3.98
C LEU A 77 9.23 -0.17 4.95
N GLU A 78 10.56 -0.11 4.91
CA GLU A 78 11.30 0.80 5.80
C GLU A 78 11.12 2.26 5.44
N LYS A 79 10.74 2.55 4.19
CA LYS A 79 10.49 3.93 3.76
C LYS A 79 9.13 4.45 4.19
N LEU A 80 8.25 3.59 4.60
CA LEU A 80 6.94 4.01 5.07
C LEU A 80 7.02 4.56 6.48
#